data_ba583125d2ff6c59078bf59a681cbf6e
#
_entry.id   ba583125d2ff6c59078bf59a681cbf6e
#
_cell.length_a   1.000
_cell.length_b   1.000
_cell.length_c   1.000
_cell.angle_alpha   90.00
_cell.angle_beta   90.00
_cell.angle_gamma   90.00
#
_symmetry.space_group_name_H-M   'P 1'
#
loop_
_entity.id
_entity.type
_entity.pdbx_description
1 polymer ?
#
loop_
_entity_poly.entity_id
_entity_poly.type
_entity_poly.pdbx_seq_one_letter_code
_entity_poly.pdbx_strand_id
1 'polypeptide(L)'
;MSEHTPRVGIIMGSRSDRETMQEAARVLDELGIAYEMEIVSAHRTPDRMFRYAEEAEGRGIQVIIAGAGGAAHLPGMTAAKTVLPVIGVPVLSSTLNGLDSLLSIVQMPKGVPVATVAIGKAGAANAGLLAARILGSHAPEVRERLTAYAARMAEDALRPEAAP
;
A
#
# COMPACT_ATOMS: atom_id res chain seq x y z
N MET A 1 13.42 -19.17 0.26
CA MET A 1 12.86 -18.14 1.15
C MET A 1 11.81 -18.85 1.98
N SER A 2 11.82 -18.67 3.31
CA SER A 2 10.78 -19.27 4.17
C SER A 2 9.42 -18.66 3.82
N GLU A 3 8.33 -19.44 3.90
CA GLU A 3 6.96 -19.00 3.62
C GLU A 3 6.49 -17.78 4.48
N HIS A 4 7.28 -17.39 5.49
CA HIS A 4 6.96 -16.33 6.44
C HIS A 4 7.78 -15.03 6.26
N THR A 5 8.67 -14.95 5.27
CA THR A 5 9.41 -13.70 5.03
C THR A 5 8.49 -12.67 4.38
N PRO A 6 8.31 -11.47 4.98
CA PRO A 6 7.44 -10.46 4.43
C PRO A 6 7.97 -9.99 3.06
N ARG A 7 7.07 -9.95 2.07
CA ARG A 7 7.36 -9.46 0.71
C ARG A 7 6.82 -8.04 0.49
N VAL A 8 5.88 -7.62 1.32
CA VAL A 8 5.28 -6.28 1.27
C VAL A 8 5.44 -5.61 2.63
N GLY A 9 5.94 -4.38 2.63
CA GLY A 9 5.92 -3.53 3.80
C GLY A 9 4.73 -2.58 3.76
N ILE A 10 3.88 -2.60 4.78
CA ILE A 10 2.80 -1.61 4.95
C ILE A 10 3.24 -0.64 6.05
N ILE A 11 3.46 0.60 5.68
CA ILE A 11 3.83 1.65 6.64
C ILE A 11 2.81 2.77 6.68
N MET A 12 2.67 3.39 7.84
CA MET A 12 1.72 4.49 8.06
C MET A 12 2.28 5.54 9.00
N GLY A 13 1.88 6.79 8.83
CA GLY A 13 2.39 7.91 9.61
C GLY A 13 1.89 7.96 11.05
N SER A 14 0.73 7.35 11.34
CA SER A 14 0.04 7.43 12.61
C SER A 14 -0.82 6.20 12.89
N ARG A 15 -1.16 6.00 14.18
CA ARG A 15 -2.15 4.97 14.59
C ARG A 15 -3.53 5.22 14.00
N SER A 16 -3.89 6.50 13.77
CA SER A 16 -5.17 6.87 13.15
C SER A 16 -5.33 6.33 11.72
N ASP A 17 -4.23 6.06 11.04
CA ASP A 17 -4.25 5.58 9.66
C ASP A 17 -4.46 4.06 9.57
N ARG A 18 -4.34 3.35 10.72
CA ARG A 18 -4.39 1.88 10.77
C ARG A 18 -5.68 1.31 10.19
N GLU A 19 -6.82 1.89 10.50
CA GLU A 19 -8.11 1.39 10.01
C GLU A 19 -8.17 1.41 8.47
N THR A 20 -7.65 2.47 7.85
CA THR A 20 -7.54 2.57 6.38
C THR A 20 -6.54 1.55 5.85
N MET A 21 -5.33 1.50 6.43
CA MET A 21 -4.26 0.65 5.93
C MET A 21 -4.51 -0.84 6.13
N GLN A 22 -5.39 -1.21 7.07
CA GLN A 22 -5.82 -2.60 7.27
C GLN A 22 -6.51 -3.19 6.03
N GLU A 23 -7.10 -2.37 5.16
CA GLU A 23 -7.69 -2.87 3.91
C GLU A 23 -6.63 -3.40 2.95
N ALA A 24 -5.44 -2.80 2.91
CA ALA A 24 -4.32 -3.37 2.14
C ALA A 24 -3.89 -4.74 2.71
N ALA A 25 -3.80 -4.83 4.04
CA ALA A 25 -3.46 -6.07 4.72
C ALA A 25 -4.46 -7.20 4.43
N ARG A 26 -5.79 -6.90 4.49
CA ARG A 26 -6.84 -7.88 4.17
C ARG A 26 -6.71 -8.46 2.76
N VAL A 27 -6.41 -7.61 1.78
CA VAL A 27 -6.18 -8.06 0.40
C VAL A 27 -4.96 -8.96 0.30
N LEU A 28 -3.86 -8.61 0.98
CA LEU A 28 -2.66 -9.44 0.99
C LEU A 28 -2.89 -10.78 1.71
N ASP A 29 -3.64 -10.79 2.81
CA ASP A 29 -4.08 -12.01 3.50
C ASP A 29 -4.90 -12.91 2.57
N GLU A 30 -5.89 -12.36 1.87
CA GLU A 30 -6.74 -13.10 0.93
C GLU A 30 -5.92 -13.69 -0.23
N LEU A 31 -4.89 -12.99 -0.67
CA LEU A 31 -3.98 -13.44 -1.71
C LEU A 31 -2.81 -14.29 -1.19
N GLY A 32 -2.74 -14.56 0.13
CA GLY A 32 -1.69 -15.34 0.76
C GLY A 32 -0.29 -14.75 0.57
N ILE A 33 -0.16 -13.44 0.62
CA ILE A 33 1.09 -12.71 0.49
C ILE A 33 1.56 -12.24 1.86
N ALA A 34 2.74 -12.69 2.28
CA ALA A 34 3.32 -12.27 3.56
C ALA A 34 3.69 -10.79 3.56
N TYR A 35 3.34 -10.09 4.61
CA TYR A 35 3.62 -8.67 4.80
C TYR A 35 4.02 -8.37 6.25
N GLU A 36 4.62 -7.21 6.46
CA GLU A 36 4.75 -6.57 7.76
C GLU A 36 3.96 -5.25 7.79
N MET A 37 3.50 -4.83 8.97
CA MET A 37 2.74 -3.57 9.12
C MET A 37 3.29 -2.77 10.29
N GLU A 38 3.81 -1.56 10.01
CA GLU A 38 4.45 -0.71 11.00
C GLU A 38 3.95 0.74 10.97
N ILE A 39 4.03 1.40 12.15
CA ILE A 39 3.89 2.86 12.24
C ILE A 39 5.27 3.47 12.09
N VAL A 40 5.45 4.24 11.02
CA VAL A 40 6.70 4.90 10.65
C VAL A 40 6.41 6.36 10.33
N SER A 41 6.62 7.26 11.29
CA SER A 41 6.28 8.67 11.11
C SER A 41 7.42 9.43 10.44
N ALA A 42 7.14 9.99 9.25
CA ALA A 42 8.11 10.81 8.53
C ALA A 42 8.51 12.09 9.31
N HIS A 43 7.56 12.70 10.04
CA HIS A 43 7.80 13.95 10.74
C HIS A 43 8.31 13.78 12.16
N ARG A 44 7.85 12.74 12.88
CA ARG A 44 8.18 12.53 14.29
C ARG A 44 9.36 11.60 14.52
N THR A 45 9.64 10.71 13.55
CA THR A 45 10.74 9.74 13.60
C THR A 45 11.42 9.61 12.23
N PRO A 46 11.98 10.72 11.66
CA PRO A 46 12.53 10.73 10.31
C PRO A 46 13.67 9.72 10.13
N ASP A 47 14.57 9.61 11.11
CA ASP A 47 15.68 8.65 11.03
C ASP A 47 15.21 7.19 10.99
N ARG A 48 14.14 6.84 11.72
CA ARG A 48 13.53 5.52 11.65
C ARG A 48 12.94 5.29 10.26
N MET A 49 12.27 6.28 9.69
CA MET A 49 11.69 6.19 8.35
C MET A 49 12.76 5.96 7.29
N PHE A 50 13.87 6.68 7.34
CA PHE A 50 14.99 6.49 6.42
C PHE A 50 15.58 5.10 6.54
N ARG A 51 15.88 4.64 7.75
CA ARG A 51 16.38 3.28 7.99
C ARG A 51 15.41 2.22 7.49
N TYR A 52 14.10 2.38 7.75
CA TYR A 52 13.09 1.45 7.26
C TYR A 52 13.18 1.28 5.74
N ALA A 53 13.20 2.40 5.00
CA ALA A 53 13.25 2.40 3.55
C ALA A 53 14.56 1.79 3.00
N GLU A 54 15.71 2.13 3.61
CA GLU A 54 17.04 1.67 3.21
C GLU A 54 17.26 0.18 3.49
N GLU A 55 16.68 -0.35 4.58
CA GLU A 55 16.85 -1.74 5.01
C GLU A 55 15.78 -2.71 4.47
N ALA A 56 14.70 -2.19 3.89
CA ALA A 56 13.54 -2.97 3.47
C ALA A 56 13.92 -4.11 2.49
N GLU A 57 14.70 -3.82 1.48
CA GLU A 57 15.15 -4.81 0.49
C GLU A 57 15.94 -5.95 1.15
N GLY A 58 16.86 -5.63 2.05
CA GLY A 58 17.66 -6.61 2.78
C GLY A 58 16.83 -7.55 3.67
N ARG A 59 15.63 -7.13 4.10
CA ARG A 59 14.67 -7.96 4.84
C ARG A 59 13.79 -8.83 3.94
N GLY A 60 13.87 -8.69 2.62
CA GLY A 60 13.09 -9.44 1.65
C GLY A 60 11.84 -8.72 1.15
N ILE A 61 11.61 -7.47 1.55
CA ILE A 61 10.53 -6.63 1.05
C ILE A 61 10.80 -6.29 -0.41
N GLN A 62 9.76 -6.38 -1.24
CA GLN A 62 9.81 -6.12 -2.68
C GLN A 62 8.93 -4.94 -3.10
N VAL A 63 7.94 -4.58 -2.26
CA VAL A 63 7.04 -3.44 -2.48
C VAL A 63 6.72 -2.81 -1.14
N ILE A 64 6.68 -1.47 -1.09
CA ILE A 64 6.25 -0.73 0.11
C ILE A 64 4.93 -0.03 -0.19
N ILE A 65 3.93 -0.23 0.68
CA ILE A 65 2.67 0.52 0.69
C ILE A 65 2.76 1.53 1.83
N ALA A 66 2.70 2.81 1.52
CA ALA A 66 2.84 3.89 2.49
C ALA A 66 1.58 4.75 2.55
N GLY A 67 0.92 4.79 3.70
CA GLY A 67 -0.28 5.59 3.95
C GLY A 67 -0.01 6.79 4.82
N ALA A 68 -0.55 7.94 4.44
CA ALA A 68 -0.44 9.17 5.21
C ALA A 68 -1.61 10.14 4.94
N GLY A 69 -1.95 10.96 5.93
CA GLY A 69 -2.98 11.98 5.86
C GLY A 69 -2.45 13.40 6.05
N GLY A 70 -3.18 14.39 5.55
CA GLY A 70 -2.81 15.79 5.61
C GLY A 70 -1.57 16.11 4.77
N ALA A 71 -0.52 16.66 5.39
CA ALA A 71 0.80 16.79 4.80
C ALA A 71 1.45 15.39 4.67
N ALA A 72 0.99 14.63 3.71
CA ALA A 72 1.25 13.20 3.54
C ALA A 72 2.62 12.95 2.89
N HIS A 73 3.70 13.31 3.58
CA HIS A 73 5.07 13.25 3.05
C HIS A 73 5.68 11.85 3.07
N LEU A 74 5.15 10.92 3.88
CA LEU A 74 5.73 9.60 4.10
C LEU A 74 5.99 8.82 2.80
N PRO A 75 5.04 8.72 1.84
CA PRO A 75 5.29 7.95 0.62
C PRO A 75 6.44 8.51 -0.23
N GLY A 76 6.46 9.83 -0.44
CA GLY A 76 7.51 10.48 -1.22
C GLY A 76 8.88 10.42 -0.57
N MET A 77 8.95 10.64 0.75
CA MET A 77 10.20 10.53 1.51
C MET A 77 10.73 9.08 1.52
N THR A 78 9.84 8.09 1.61
CA THR A 78 10.21 6.68 1.50
C THR A 78 10.75 6.37 0.11
N ALA A 79 10.06 6.80 -0.95
CA ALA A 79 10.49 6.57 -2.34
C ALA A 79 11.84 7.23 -2.67
N ALA A 80 12.21 8.31 -1.97
CA ALA A 80 13.51 8.96 -2.12
C ALA A 80 14.68 8.15 -1.49
N LYS A 81 14.37 7.14 -0.67
CA LYS A 81 15.36 6.37 0.11
C LYS A 81 15.44 4.89 -0.29
N THR A 82 14.68 4.45 -1.28
CA THR A 82 14.71 3.07 -1.78
C THR A 82 14.50 3.02 -3.28
N VAL A 83 14.97 1.96 -3.90
CA VAL A 83 14.66 1.62 -5.31
C VAL A 83 13.43 0.70 -5.43
N LEU A 84 12.92 0.23 -4.30
CA LEU A 84 11.70 -0.58 -4.30
C LEU A 84 10.49 0.23 -4.78
N PRO A 85 9.52 -0.38 -5.47
CA PRO A 85 8.26 0.26 -5.77
C PRO A 85 7.56 0.76 -4.50
N VAL A 86 7.16 2.04 -4.49
CA VAL A 86 6.37 2.63 -3.40
C VAL A 86 4.99 2.98 -3.91
N ILE A 87 3.97 2.50 -3.20
CA ILE A 87 2.56 2.77 -3.46
C ILE A 87 2.06 3.70 -2.36
N GLY A 88 1.60 4.89 -2.75
CA GLY A 88 1.10 5.91 -1.82
C GLY A 88 -0.42 5.84 -1.66
N VAL A 89 -0.87 5.71 -0.43
CA VAL A 89 -2.28 5.71 -0.05
C VAL A 89 -2.63 7.04 0.63
N PRO A 90 -3.41 7.92 -0.02
CA PRO A 90 -3.94 9.10 0.63
C PRO A 90 -4.98 8.71 1.68
N VAL A 91 -4.73 9.03 2.95
CA VAL A 91 -5.68 8.79 4.04
C VAL A 91 -6.61 9.99 4.19
N LEU A 92 -7.86 9.74 4.54
CA LEU A 92 -8.84 10.78 4.81
C LEU A 92 -8.32 11.75 5.90
N SER A 93 -8.46 13.04 5.65
CA SER A 93 -8.18 14.12 6.59
C SER A 93 -9.47 14.82 7.00
N SER A 94 -9.47 15.43 8.20
CA SER A 94 -10.65 16.10 8.73
C SER A 94 -10.99 17.42 8.00
N THR A 95 -9.99 18.11 7.47
CA THR A 95 -10.16 19.46 6.89
C THR A 95 -10.55 19.42 5.41
N LEU A 96 -9.87 18.61 4.60
CA LEU A 96 -10.06 18.56 3.14
C LEU A 96 -10.45 17.18 2.63
N ASN A 97 -10.97 16.31 3.50
CA ASN A 97 -11.45 14.97 3.13
C ASN A 97 -10.45 14.13 2.32
N GLY A 98 -9.16 14.33 2.59
CA GLY A 98 -8.07 13.60 1.94
C GLY A 98 -7.56 14.22 0.64
N LEU A 99 -8.12 15.33 0.15
CA LEU A 99 -7.59 16.02 -1.01
C LEU A 99 -6.17 16.55 -0.76
N ASP A 100 -5.91 17.10 0.42
CA ASP A 100 -4.59 17.50 0.89
C ASP A 100 -3.62 16.32 0.93
N SER A 101 -4.05 15.16 1.40
CA SER A 101 -3.27 13.92 1.39
C SER A 101 -2.93 13.50 -0.05
N LEU A 102 -3.92 13.48 -0.94
CA LEU A 102 -3.74 13.14 -2.35
C LEU A 102 -2.75 14.07 -3.04
N LEU A 103 -2.93 15.38 -2.90
CA LEU A 103 -2.06 16.36 -3.54
C LEU A 103 -0.63 16.33 -2.99
N SER A 104 -0.45 15.99 -1.72
CA SER A 104 0.87 15.80 -1.11
C SER A 104 1.62 14.58 -1.66
N ILE A 105 0.92 13.57 -2.16
CA ILE A 105 1.49 12.29 -2.60
C ILE A 105 1.66 12.26 -4.13
N VAL A 106 0.68 12.76 -4.90
CA VAL A 106 0.61 12.51 -6.35
C VAL A 106 1.57 13.37 -7.16
N GLN A 107 1.89 14.59 -6.72
CA GLN A 107 2.70 15.56 -7.47
C GLN A 107 4.22 15.40 -7.20
N MET A 108 4.71 14.17 -7.33
CA MET A 108 6.13 13.89 -7.12
C MET A 108 7.02 14.48 -8.22
N PRO A 109 8.23 14.96 -7.87
CA PRO A 109 9.19 15.45 -8.85
C PRO A 109 9.70 14.31 -9.74
N LYS A 110 10.16 14.68 -10.95
CA LYS A 110 10.85 13.74 -11.84
C LYS A 110 12.03 13.06 -11.13
N GLY A 111 12.05 11.75 -11.16
CA GLY A 111 13.11 10.92 -10.57
C GLY A 111 12.74 10.23 -9.26
N VAL A 112 11.64 10.63 -8.61
CA VAL A 112 11.14 10.00 -7.38
C VAL A 112 9.68 9.56 -7.57
N PRO A 113 9.42 8.40 -8.18
CA PRO A 113 8.06 7.95 -8.48
C PRO A 113 7.35 7.39 -7.24
N VAL A 114 6.06 7.72 -7.10
CA VAL A 114 5.12 7.08 -6.17
C VAL A 114 3.86 6.69 -6.94
N ALA A 115 3.50 5.41 -6.92
CA ALA A 115 2.24 4.94 -7.51
C ALA A 115 1.08 5.31 -6.58
N THR A 116 0.39 6.40 -6.88
CA THR A 116 -0.67 6.94 -6.02
C THR A 116 -2.02 6.31 -6.34
N VAL A 117 -2.71 5.81 -5.32
CA VAL A 117 -4.04 5.19 -5.43
C VAL A 117 -5.15 6.14 -4.94
N ALA A 118 -6.40 5.67 -4.96
CA ALA A 118 -7.55 6.44 -4.49
C ALA A 118 -7.47 6.78 -2.99
N ILE A 119 -8.21 7.80 -2.56
CA ILE A 119 -8.30 8.24 -1.16
C ILE A 119 -9.03 7.19 -0.32
N GLY A 120 -8.52 6.89 0.87
CA GLY A 120 -9.18 6.11 1.89
C GLY A 120 -9.14 4.60 1.68
N LYS A 121 -10.14 3.89 2.21
CA LYS A 121 -10.17 2.41 2.28
C LYS A 121 -10.11 1.73 0.92
N ALA A 122 -10.85 2.23 -0.07
CA ALA A 122 -10.81 1.68 -1.42
C ALA A 122 -9.40 1.80 -2.05
N GLY A 123 -8.75 2.93 -1.82
CA GLY A 123 -7.35 3.14 -2.23
C GLY A 123 -6.39 2.18 -1.55
N ALA A 124 -6.55 1.97 -0.25
CA ALA A 124 -5.71 1.02 0.50
C ALA A 124 -5.89 -0.43 -0.01
N ALA A 125 -7.13 -0.87 -0.27
CA ALA A 125 -7.37 -2.17 -0.89
C ALA A 125 -6.71 -2.28 -2.27
N ASN A 126 -6.85 -1.25 -3.11
CA ASN A 126 -6.20 -1.20 -4.42
C ASN A 126 -4.67 -1.16 -4.32
N ALA A 127 -4.10 -0.58 -3.27
CA ALA A 127 -2.66 -0.65 -3.01
C ALA A 127 -2.20 -2.09 -2.75
N GLY A 128 -2.96 -2.87 -1.97
CA GLY A 128 -2.72 -4.29 -1.77
C GLY A 128 -2.76 -5.08 -3.10
N LEU A 129 -3.79 -4.82 -3.93
CA LEU A 129 -3.91 -5.44 -5.25
C LEU A 129 -2.78 -5.04 -6.20
N LEU A 130 -2.36 -3.76 -6.18
CA LEU A 130 -1.26 -3.29 -7.03
C LEU A 130 0.06 -3.91 -6.60
N ALA A 131 0.34 -4.00 -5.29
CA ALA A 131 1.50 -4.71 -4.77
C ALA A 131 1.50 -6.18 -5.21
N ALA A 132 0.36 -6.86 -5.10
CA ALA A 132 0.21 -8.24 -5.57
C ALA A 132 0.47 -8.37 -7.08
N ARG A 133 0.01 -7.42 -7.91
CA ARG A 133 0.26 -7.41 -9.36
C ARG A 133 1.74 -7.22 -9.69
N ILE A 134 2.43 -6.34 -8.96
CA ILE A 134 3.88 -6.15 -9.10
C ILE A 134 4.61 -7.46 -8.80
N LEU A 135 4.28 -8.12 -7.68
CA LEU A 135 4.85 -9.42 -7.33
C LEU A 135 4.49 -10.52 -8.34
N GLY A 136 3.25 -10.53 -8.81
CA GLY A 136 2.73 -11.50 -9.78
C GLY A 136 3.39 -11.42 -11.16
N SER A 137 4.11 -10.33 -11.49
CA SER A 137 4.89 -10.25 -12.72
C SER A 137 6.02 -11.29 -12.75
N HIS A 138 6.52 -11.70 -11.59
CA HIS A 138 7.61 -12.68 -11.43
C HIS A 138 7.25 -13.90 -10.58
N ALA A 139 6.01 -13.97 -10.04
CA ALA A 139 5.51 -15.03 -9.17
C ALA A 139 4.21 -15.63 -9.75
N PRO A 140 4.29 -16.74 -10.52
CA PRO A 140 3.12 -17.36 -11.16
C PRO A 140 2.00 -17.70 -10.17
N GLU A 141 2.35 -18.16 -8.98
CA GLU A 141 1.40 -18.54 -7.92
C GLU A 141 0.60 -17.32 -7.41
N VAL A 142 1.19 -16.13 -7.39
CA VAL A 142 0.49 -14.89 -7.06
C VAL A 142 -0.43 -14.47 -8.19
N ARG A 143 0.01 -14.64 -9.44
CA ARG A 143 -0.78 -14.33 -10.63
C ARG A 143 -2.03 -15.19 -10.73
N GLU A 144 -1.94 -16.47 -10.43
CA GLU A 144 -3.09 -17.39 -10.39
C GLU A 144 -4.14 -16.92 -9.36
N ARG A 145 -3.69 -16.58 -8.15
CA ARG A 145 -4.58 -16.06 -7.09
C ARG A 145 -5.23 -14.73 -7.47
N LEU A 146 -4.50 -13.84 -8.14
CA LEU A 146 -5.06 -12.58 -8.66
C LEU A 146 -6.12 -12.82 -9.74
N THR A 147 -5.89 -13.80 -10.63
CA THR A 147 -6.88 -14.17 -11.66
C THR A 147 -8.16 -14.70 -11.01
N ALA A 148 -8.04 -15.58 -10.03
CA ALA A 148 -9.18 -16.10 -9.29
C ALA A 148 -9.92 -15.00 -8.50
N TYR A 149 -9.17 -14.07 -7.89
CA TYR A 149 -9.74 -12.90 -7.20
C TYR A 149 -10.58 -12.04 -8.16
N ALA A 150 -10.03 -11.71 -9.33
CA ALA A 150 -10.73 -10.90 -10.33
C ALA A 150 -11.99 -11.61 -10.87
N ALA A 151 -11.94 -12.93 -11.07
CA ALA A 151 -13.10 -13.70 -11.49
C ALA A 151 -14.23 -13.66 -10.45
N ARG A 152 -13.92 -13.85 -9.16
CA ARG A 152 -14.92 -13.74 -8.08
C ARG A 152 -15.55 -12.35 -8.02
N MET A 153 -14.78 -11.29 -8.16
CA MET A 153 -15.31 -9.93 -8.18
C MET A 153 -16.27 -9.70 -9.36
N ALA A 154 -15.95 -10.24 -10.54
CA ALA A 154 -16.81 -10.15 -11.70
C ALA A 154 -18.13 -10.93 -11.50
N GLU A 155 -18.05 -12.14 -10.94
CA GLU A 155 -19.24 -12.94 -10.60
C GLU A 155 -20.15 -12.22 -9.58
N ASP A 156 -19.56 -11.62 -8.54
CA ASP A 156 -20.29 -10.86 -7.53
C ASP A 156 -21.01 -9.64 -8.13
N ALA A 157 -20.35 -8.95 -9.07
CA ALA A 157 -20.93 -7.80 -9.76
C ALA A 157 -22.09 -8.18 -10.71
N LEU A 158 -22.14 -9.42 -11.16
CA LEU A 158 -23.20 -9.95 -12.04
C LEU A 158 -24.36 -10.59 -11.27
N ARG A 159 -24.24 -10.77 -9.96
CA ARG A 159 -25.34 -11.34 -9.15
C ARG A 159 -26.52 -10.36 -9.14
N PRO A 160 -27.75 -10.81 -9.43
CA PRO A 160 -28.94 -9.98 -9.27
C PRO A 160 -29.06 -9.53 -7.81
N GLU A 161 -29.37 -8.26 -7.57
CA GLU A 161 -29.78 -7.82 -6.24
C GLU A 161 -30.98 -8.69 -5.81
N ALA A 162 -30.93 -9.26 -4.61
CA ALA A 162 -32.05 -9.95 -4.05
C ALA A 162 -33.23 -8.96 -4.02
N ALA A 163 -34.32 -9.28 -4.68
CA ALA A 163 -35.52 -8.43 -4.66
C ALA A 163 -35.92 -8.19 -3.19
N PRO A 164 -36.29 -6.95 -2.82
CA PRO A 164 -36.67 -6.58 -1.45
C PRO A 164 -37.88 -7.37 -0.93
#